data_e4431888da23fe10d95ec04d7a8044b7
#
_entry.id   e4431888da23fe10d95ec04d7a8044b7
#
_cell.length_a   1.000
_cell.length_b   1.000
_cell.length_c   1.000
_cell.angle_alpha   90.00
_cell.angle_beta   90.00
_cell.angle_gamma   90.00
#
_symmetry.space_group_name_H-M   'P 1'
#
loop_
_entity.id
_entity.type
_entity.pdbx_description
1 polymer ?
#
loop_
_entity_poly.entity_id
_entity_poly.type
_entity_poly.pdbx_seq_one_letter_code
_entity_poly.pdbx_strand_id
1 'polypeptide(L)'
;MSRLQISVTALAGYLQLCAAHAEPILVSQFESNAFHTIQAAIDALPIGSGDILVAPGIYREKVKVTKAGIHIRGAGKRPDDTVVVYGDGAINVGGTLRSATLTASGDDFRLDNLTIQNDYSQNPAHLPSQAVALAITGDKDVITRVRLLGAQDTLFANKGPNGRMARQYFADCYIQGHVDFIFGNAKAYFHGCELHGIANQSVVYTAQSRASQDEDSAYVFDHCILTADPAAGAIALGRPWRSYATVVFLSTKMDAPVIASGWREWDPRNSESLKTAYYAEFNSTGIGANPKAREPYSHQLTQMEAKQWSLNAFFPGDTNWVPKQLSK
;
A
#
# COMPACT_ATOMS: atom_id res chain seq x y z
N MET A 1 62.83 23.00 -47.78
CA MET A 1 62.20 23.64 -46.60
C MET A 1 60.92 22.82 -46.26
N SER A 2 61.08 21.86 -45.38
CA SER A 2 59.98 20.93 -44.97
C SER A 2 59.33 21.46 -43.71
N ARG A 3 58.00 21.67 -43.76
CA ARG A 3 57.22 22.07 -42.60
C ARG A 3 56.69 20.83 -41.88
N LEU A 4 57.12 20.65 -40.65
CA LEU A 4 56.64 19.62 -39.73
C LEU A 4 55.29 20.09 -39.17
N GLN A 5 54.21 19.34 -39.40
CA GLN A 5 52.90 19.52 -38.74
C GLN A 5 52.88 18.63 -37.49
N ILE A 6 52.72 19.28 -36.33
CA ILE A 6 52.51 18.59 -35.05
C ILE A 6 50.99 18.54 -34.82
N SER A 7 50.44 17.30 -34.85
CA SER A 7 49.05 17.05 -34.46
C SER A 7 48.97 16.88 -32.95
N VAL A 8 48.23 17.74 -32.28
CA VAL A 8 47.92 17.64 -30.86
C VAL A 8 46.59 16.85 -30.74
N THR A 9 46.66 15.61 -30.27
CA THR A 9 45.49 14.80 -29.96
C THR A 9 45.04 15.12 -28.53
N ALA A 10 43.94 15.81 -28.39
CA ALA A 10 43.31 16.08 -27.08
C ALA A 10 42.60 14.81 -26.60
N LEU A 11 43.11 14.22 -25.54
CA LEU A 11 42.46 13.10 -24.82
C LEU A 11 41.39 13.69 -23.90
N ALA A 12 40.11 13.64 -24.31
CA ALA A 12 38.98 13.97 -23.46
C ALA A 12 38.74 12.82 -22.50
N GLY A 13 39.22 12.94 -21.27
CA GLY A 13 38.90 12.02 -20.19
C GLY A 13 37.45 12.23 -19.73
N TYR A 14 36.58 11.27 -20.00
CA TYR A 14 35.26 11.20 -19.39
C TYR A 14 35.41 10.82 -17.89
N LEU A 15 35.33 11.78 -17.01
CA LEU A 15 35.04 11.50 -15.59
C LEU A 15 33.62 10.95 -15.49
N GLN A 16 33.46 9.63 -15.38
CA GLN A 16 32.24 9.04 -14.86
C GLN A 16 32.17 9.40 -13.37
N LEU A 17 31.34 10.39 -13.03
CA LEU A 17 30.88 10.56 -11.64
C LEU A 17 30.05 9.33 -11.30
N CYS A 18 30.64 8.34 -10.65
CA CYS A 18 29.89 7.38 -9.86
C CYS A 18 29.22 8.17 -8.74
N ALA A 19 27.91 8.34 -8.80
CA ALA A 19 27.15 8.82 -7.66
C ALA A 19 27.40 7.84 -6.50
N ALA A 20 28.22 8.24 -5.55
CA ALA A 20 28.39 7.48 -4.32
C ALA A 20 27.03 7.48 -3.62
N HIS A 21 26.35 6.34 -3.60
CA HIS A 21 25.19 6.17 -2.73
C HIS A 21 25.70 6.32 -1.29
N ALA A 22 25.13 7.26 -0.54
CA ALA A 22 25.44 7.40 0.87
C ALA A 22 25.09 6.08 1.58
N GLU A 23 25.92 5.64 2.50
CA GLU A 23 25.66 4.46 3.32
C GLU A 23 24.34 4.65 4.06
N PRO A 24 23.50 3.60 4.16
CA PRO A 24 22.23 3.68 4.86
C PRO A 24 22.44 4.00 6.34
N ILE A 25 21.58 4.87 6.87
CA ILE A 25 21.55 5.14 8.32
C ILE A 25 21.03 3.90 9.05
N LEU A 26 21.81 3.40 10.01
CA LEU A 26 21.44 2.25 10.82
C LEU A 26 20.53 2.66 11.98
N VAL A 27 19.44 1.92 12.15
CA VAL A 27 18.58 1.95 13.34
C VAL A 27 18.71 0.61 14.05
N SER A 28 19.11 0.64 15.33
CA SER A 28 19.26 -0.56 16.16
C SER A 28 19.01 -0.21 17.62
N GLN A 29 18.26 -1.05 18.33
CA GLN A 29 18.02 -0.88 19.76
C GLN A 29 19.25 -1.22 20.62
N PHE A 30 20.25 -1.92 20.04
CA PHE A 30 21.36 -2.50 20.78
C PHE A 30 22.74 -1.94 20.37
N GLU A 31 22.88 -1.41 19.16
CA GLU A 31 24.15 -0.89 18.66
C GLU A 31 24.36 0.56 19.08
N SER A 32 25.44 0.85 19.81
CA SER A 32 25.72 2.17 20.37
C SER A 32 25.99 3.28 19.36
N ASN A 33 26.36 2.92 18.12
CA ASN A 33 26.64 3.84 17.02
C ASN A 33 25.46 3.98 16.05
N ALA A 34 24.30 3.38 16.37
CA ALA A 34 23.07 3.47 15.58
C ALA A 34 22.05 4.43 16.22
N PHE A 35 21.09 4.88 15.45
CA PHE A 35 19.88 5.50 16.01
C PHE A 35 19.05 4.43 16.73
N HIS A 36 18.45 4.78 17.86
CA HIS A 36 17.62 3.84 18.63
C HIS A 36 16.14 3.87 18.23
N THR A 37 15.73 4.89 17.45
CA THR A 37 14.37 5.02 16.90
C THR A 37 14.42 5.34 15.41
N ILE A 38 13.42 4.88 14.68
CA ILE A 38 13.27 5.16 13.25
C ILE A 38 13.01 6.65 13.02
N GLN A 39 12.21 7.27 13.91
CA GLN A 39 11.92 8.70 13.77
C GLN A 39 13.19 9.55 13.89
N ALA A 40 14.07 9.25 14.83
CA ALA A 40 15.33 9.99 14.99
C ALA A 40 16.24 9.86 13.75
N ALA A 41 16.28 8.68 13.13
CA ALA A 41 17.00 8.47 11.88
C ALA A 41 16.41 9.30 10.72
N ILE A 42 15.07 9.32 10.58
CA ILE A 42 14.38 10.15 9.58
C ILE A 42 14.68 11.64 9.78
N ASP A 43 14.64 12.10 11.03
CA ASP A 43 14.87 13.52 11.36
C ASP A 43 16.30 13.95 11.02
N ALA A 44 17.28 13.07 11.20
CA ALA A 44 18.68 13.30 10.88
C ALA A 44 19.01 13.32 9.38
N LEU A 45 18.17 12.72 8.53
CA LEU A 45 18.39 12.73 7.08
C LEU A 45 18.24 14.13 6.49
N PRO A 46 19.01 14.47 5.45
CA PRO A 46 18.82 15.72 4.70
C PRO A 46 17.47 15.71 3.96
N ILE A 47 17.07 16.87 3.48
CA ILE A 47 15.91 16.99 2.57
C ILE A 47 16.31 16.38 1.22
N GLY A 48 15.45 15.47 0.69
CA GLY A 48 15.55 15.02 -0.69
C GLY A 48 15.77 13.53 -0.91
N SER A 49 16.47 12.82 -0.04
CA SER A 49 16.55 11.34 -0.09
C SER A 49 17.32 10.76 1.10
N GLY A 50 17.10 9.49 1.41
CA GLY A 50 17.91 8.77 2.37
C GLY A 50 17.44 7.33 2.59
N ASP A 51 18.43 6.46 2.77
CA ASP A 51 18.22 5.06 3.09
C ASP A 51 18.38 4.82 4.58
N ILE A 52 17.39 4.14 5.17
CA ILE A 52 17.37 3.72 6.58
C ILE A 52 17.31 2.21 6.61
N LEU A 53 18.28 1.59 7.27
CA LEU A 53 18.32 0.16 7.52
C LEU A 53 17.94 -0.09 8.98
N VAL A 54 16.86 -0.83 9.20
CA VAL A 54 16.33 -1.10 10.55
C VAL A 54 16.69 -2.52 10.97
N ALA A 55 17.49 -2.66 11.99
CA ALA A 55 17.87 -3.97 12.55
C ALA A 55 16.64 -4.75 13.06
N PRO A 56 16.72 -6.09 13.13
CA PRO A 56 15.66 -6.90 13.73
C PRO A 56 15.33 -6.43 15.15
N GLY A 57 14.01 -6.36 15.45
CA GLY A 57 13.53 -5.89 16.74
C GLY A 57 12.09 -5.37 16.69
N ILE A 58 11.55 -5.01 17.85
CA ILE A 58 10.21 -4.43 17.99
C ILE A 58 10.36 -2.95 18.36
N TYR A 59 10.01 -2.08 17.46
CA TYR A 59 10.10 -0.62 17.61
C TYR A 59 8.70 -0.07 17.94
N ARG A 60 8.48 0.23 19.24
CA ARG A 60 7.20 0.78 19.68
C ARG A 60 7.21 2.29 19.57
N GLU A 61 6.92 2.79 18.39
CA GLU A 61 6.92 4.22 18.08
C GLU A 61 5.92 4.57 16.98
N LYS A 62 5.49 5.83 16.95
CA LYS A 62 4.78 6.42 15.80
C LYS A 62 5.78 7.08 14.89
N VAL A 63 5.73 6.71 13.62
CA VAL A 63 6.68 7.19 12.61
C VAL A 63 5.99 8.13 11.63
N LYS A 64 6.61 9.28 11.38
CA LYS A 64 6.12 10.27 10.42
C LYS A 64 7.19 10.60 9.38
N VAL A 65 6.89 10.31 8.12
CA VAL A 65 7.76 10.58 6.96
C VAL A 65 7.13 11.69 6.13
N THR A 66 7.70 12.90 6.18
CA THR A 66 7.25 14.04 5.38
C THR A 66 8.23 14.42 4.29
N LYS A 67 9.47 13.93 4.39
CA LYS A 67 10.53 14.15 3.40
C LYS A 67 10.32 13.22 2.22
N ALA A 68 10.55 13.72 1.01
CA ALA A 68 10.52 12.89 -0.20
C ALA A 68 11.75 11.97 -0.31
N GLY A 69 11.63 10.88 -1.07
CA GLY A 69 12.74 9.98 -1.39
C GLY A 69 13.31 9.20 -0.19
N ILE A 70 12.52 8.99 0.86
CA ILE A 70 12.94 8.20 2.02
C ILE A 70 12.68 6.72 1.74
N HIS A 71 13.69 5.90 1.94
CA HIS A 71 13.59 4.45 1.89
C HIS A 71 13.87 3.83 3.27
N ILE A 72 12.91 3.11 3.81
CA ILE A 72 13.03 2.37 5.08
C ILE A 72 13.00 0.87 4.78
N ARG A 73 14.01 0.15 5.22
CA ARG A 73 14.14 -1.29 4.97
C ARG A 73 14.48 -2.05 6.25
N GLY A 74 13.76 -3.15 6.51
CA GLY A 74 14.13 -4.11 7.55
C GLY A 74 15.36 -4.92 7.12
N ALA A 75 16.35 -5.04 8.03
CA ALA A 75 17.58 -5.80 7.80
C ALA A 75 17.41 -7.30 8.05
N GLY A 76 16.27 -7.74 8.59
CA GLY A 76 15.97 -9.14 8.84
C GLY A 76 15.81 -9.96 7.57
N LYS A 77 15.79 -11.28 7.72
CA LYS A 77 15.54 -12.20 6.59
C LYS A 77 14.06 -12.17 6.16
N ARG A 78 13.16 -11.89 7.08
CA ARG A 78 11.72 -11.86 6.88
C ARG A 78 11.13 -10.55 7.40
N PRO A 79 9.96 -10.13 6.88
CA PRO A 79 9.30 -8.91 7.36
C PRO A 79 8.97 -8.92 8.86
N ASP A 80 8.72 -10.08 9.44
CA ASP A 80 8.40 -10.25 10.88
C ASP A 80 9.61 -10.11 11.80
N ASP A 81 10.83 -10.10 11.26
CA ASP A 81 12.03 -9.88 12.06
C ASP A 81 12.15 -8.42 12.55
N THR A 82 11.51 -7.46 11.82
CA THR A 82 11.52 -6.03 12.15
C THR A 82 10.09 -5.51 12.23
N VAL A 83 9.63 -5.15 13.40
CA VAL A 83 8.24 -4.74 13.65
C VAL A 83 8.18 -3.31 14.17
N VAL A 84 7.49 -2.45 13.46
CA VAL A 84 7.11 -1.10 13.93
C VAL A 84 5.67 -1.17 14.42
N VAL A 85 5.43 -0.90 15.70
CA VAL A 85 4.11 -1.10 16.32
C VAL A 85 3.73 0.09 17.19
N TYR A 86 2.44 0.45 17.12
CA TYR A 86 1.82 1.37 18.07
C TYR A 86 0.34 1.04 18.22
N GLY A 87 -0.28 1.45 19.34
CA GLY A 87 -1.65 1.04 19.69
C GLY A 87 -2.58 2.24 19.92
N ASP A 88 -2.77 3.10 18.92
CA ASP A 88 -3.76 4.18 18.97
C ASP A 88 -5.05 3.78 18.24
N GLY A 89 -6.21 4.01 18.88
CA GLY A 89 -7.53 3.99 18.23
C GLY A 89 -8.02 5.40 17.93
N ALA A 90 -8.79 5.58 16.87
CA ALA A 90 -9.37 6.87 16.49
C ALA A 90 -10.14 7.54 17.63
N ILE A 91 -10.84 6.74 18.44
CA ILE A 91 -11.61 7.20 19.60
C ILE A 91 -10.70 7.84 20.67
N ASN A 92 -9.47 7.36 20.82
CA ASN A 92 -8.55 7.84 21.85
C ASN A 92 -7.77 9.09 21.40
N VAL A 93 -7.52 9.23 20.09
CA VAL A 93 -6.67 10.31 19.54
C VAL A 93 -7.47 11.35 18.74
N GLY A 94 -8.79 11.20 18.67
CA GLY A 94 -9.69 12.19 18.05
C GLY A 94 -9.63 12.17 16.51
N GLY A 95 -9.48 10.98 15.90
CA GLY A 95 -9.61 10.82 14.46
C GLY A 95 -8.79 9.66 13.87
N THR A 96 -9.35 9.05 12.81
CA THR A 96 -8.80 7.85 12.17
C THR A 96 -7.34 8.01 11.77
N LEU A 97 -6.98 9.07 11.06
CA LEU A 97 -5.61 9.26 10.57
C LEU A 97 -4.60 9.58 11.69
N ARG A 98 -5.08 10.09 12.82
CA ARG A 98 -4.23 10.31 13.99
C ARG A 98 -3.83 9.01 14.68
N SER A 99 -4.54 7.91 14.42
CA SER A 99 -4.22 6.60 14.97
C SER A 99 -3.07 5.89 14.25
N ALA A 100 -2.64 6.37 13.07
CA ALA A 100 -1.65 5.69 12.26
C ALA A 100 -0.32 5.44 13.00
N THR A 101 0.18 4.20 12.91
CA THR A 101 1.50 3.82 13.40
C THR A 101 2.59 4.45 12.53
N LEU A 102 2.48 4.32 11.19
CA LEU A 102 3.35 5.01 10.25
C LEU A 102 2.52 5.89 9.32
N THR A 103 2.90 7.16 9.20
CA THR A 103 2.34 8.09 8.22
C THR A 103 3.42 8.53 7.24
N ALA A 104 3.23 8.34 5.94
CA ALA A 104 4.12 8.84 4.88
C ALA A 104 3.36 9.78 3.95
N SER A 105 3.84 11.02 3.85
CA SER A 105 3.27 12.05 2.98
C SER A 105 4.28 12.66 2.01
N GLY A 106 5.55 12.30 2.13
CA GLY A 106 6.59 12.64 1.16
C GLY A 106 6.48 11.75 -0.06
N ASP A 107 6.76 12.31 -1.25
CA ASP A 107 6.77 11.57 -2.51
C ASP A 107 7.96 10.61 -2.62
N ASP A 108 7.88 9.63 -3.50
CA ASP A 108 8.93 8.64 -3.74
C ASP A 108 9.33 7.85 -2.46
N PHE A 109 8.38 7.66 -1.54
CA PHE A 109 8.59 6.87 -0.32
C PHE A 109 8.71 5.38 -0.67
N ARG A 110 9.67 4.71 -0.03
CA ARG A 110 9.88 3.26 -0.17
C ARG A 110 9.89 2.59 1.19
N LEU A 111 9.15 1.48 1.29
CA LEU A 111 9.09 0.64 2.48
C LEU A 111 9.30 -0.81 2.06
N ASP A 112 10.28 -1.49 2.66
CA ASP A 112 10.64 -2.83 2.24
C ASP A 112 10.98 -3.76 3.42
N ASN A 113 10.49 -5.00 3.37
CA ASN A 113 10.87 -6.11 4.22
C ASN A 113 10.74 -5.84 5.73
N LEU A 114 9.58 -5.35 6.18
CA LEU A 114 9.28 -5.14 7.61
C LEU A 114 7.76 -5.22 7.88
N THR A 115 7.40 -5.20 9.14
CA THR A 115 6.00 -5.20 9.60
C THR A 115 5.64 -3.84 10.18
N ILE A 116 4.49 -3.29 9.75
CA ILE A 116 3.84 -2.16 10.40
C ILE A 116 2.55 -2.67 11.04
N GLN A 117 2.42 -2.45 12.34
CA GLN A 117 1.28 -2.94 13.11
C GLN A 117 0.61 -1.82 13.91
N ASN A 118 -0.72 -1.79 13.89
CA ASN A 118 -1.49 -1.12 14.94
C ASN A 118 -2.12 -2.19 15.84
N ASP A 119 -1.67 -2.26 17.08
CA ASP A 119 -2.10 -3.30 18.04
C ASP A 119 -3.24 -2.86 18.97
N TYR A 120 -3.91 -1.73 18.68
CA TYR A 120 -5.01 -1.20 19.48
C TYR A 120 -6.10 -2.25 19.77
N SER A 121 -6.53 -2.98 18.74
CA SER A 121 -7.60 -3.97 18.85
C SER A 121 -7.21 -5.24 19.61
N GLN A 122 -5.92 -5.45 19.89
CA GLN A 122 -5.44 -6.60 20.65
C GLN A 122 -5.69 -6.46 22.16
N ASN A 123 -5.98 -5.26 22.64
CA ASN A 123 -6.38 -5.05 24.03
C ASN A 123 -7.92 -5.21 24.15
N PRO A 124 -8.40 -6.27 24.82
CA PRO A 124 -9.83 -6.55 24.95
C PRO A 124 -10.60 -5.52 25.78
N ALA A 125 -9.90 -4.68 26.53
CA ALA A 125 -10.52 -3.57 27.27
C ALA A 125 -10.81 -2.35 26.39
N HIS A 126 -10.28 -2.29 25.17
CA HIS A 126 -10.54 -1.19 24.26
C HIS A 126 -11.90 -1.33 23.57
N LEU A 127 -12.61 -0.22 23.42
CA LEU A 127 -13.80 -0.16 22.58
C LEU A 127 -13.43 -0.31 21.09
N PRO A 128 -14.29 -0.90 20.25
CA PRO A 128 -14.04 -0.97 18.81
C PRO A 128 -13.79 0.42 18.21
N SER A 129 -12.76 0.55 17.40
CA SER A 129 -12.36 1.81 16.77
C SER A 129 -11.52 1.54 15.51
N GLN A 130 -11.50 2.51 14.59
CA GLN A 130 -10.51 2.54 13.52
C GLN A 130 -9.12 2.65 14.12
N ALA A 131 -8.16 1.91 13.54
CA ALA A 131 -6.79 1.83 14.05
C ALA A 131 -5.82 1.56 12.88
N VAL A 132 -5.30 2.63 12.29
CA VAL A 132 -4.50 2.59 11.09
C VAL A 132 -3.09 2.07 11.38
N ALA A 133 -2.63 1.08 10.63
CA ALA A 133 -1.24 0.66 10.66
C ALA A 133 -0.39 1.59 9.76
N LEU A 134 -0.78 1.75 8.49
CA LEU A 134 -0.07 2.58 7.52
C LEU A 134 -1.00 3.59 6.86
N ALA A 135 -0.62 4.87 6.90
CA ALA A 135 -1.27 5.95 6.14
C ALA A 135 -0.28 6.53 5.13
N ILE A 136 -0.58 6.43 3.83
CA ILE A 136 0.27 6.97 2.77
C ILE A 136 -0.50 7.88 1.82
N THR A 137 0.13 9.00 1.47
CA THR A 137 -0.44 10.05 0.61
C THR A 137 0.57 10.63 -0.37
N GLY A 138 1.79 10.10 -0.38
CA GLY A 138 2.84 10.47 -1.34
C GLY A 138 2.56 9.93 -2.75
N ASP A 139 3.13 10.57 -3.75
CA ASP A 139 3.11 10.11 -5.14
C ASP A 139 4.34 9.25 -5.45
N LYS A 140 4.16 8.18 -6.20
CA LYS A 140 5.17 7.18 -6.56
C LYS A 140 5.73 6.40 -5.36
N ASP A 141 4.89 6.16 -4.36
CA ASP A 141 5.26 5.35 -3.20
C ASP A 141 5.31 3.87 -3.57
N VAL A 142 6.32 3.17 -3.05
CA VAL A 142 6.57 1.74 -3.32
C VAL A 142 6.68 0.97 -2.02
N ILE A 143 5.80 -0.01 -1.82
CA ILE A 143 5.73 -0.84 -0.63
C ILE A 143 5.93 -2.31 -1.06
N THR A 144 7.01 -2.93 -0.61
CA THR A 144 7.35 -4.30 -1.05
C THR A 144 7.66 -5.21 0.11
N ARG A 145 7.15 -6.44 0.09
CA ARG A 145 7.38 -7.45 1.14
C ARG A 145 7.09 -6.93 2.56
N VAL A 146 6.04 -6.13 2.69
CA VAL A 146 5.63 -5.53 3.97
C VAL A 146 4.41 -6.26 4.52
N ARG A 147 4.38 -6.45 5.82
CA ARG A 147 3.19 -6.92 6.53
C ARG A 147 2.49 -5.72 7.17
N LEU A 148 1.22 -5.51 6.84
CA LEU A 148 0.38 -4.49 7.45
C LEU A 148 -0.63 -5.20 8.35
N LEU A 149 -0.46 -5.04 9.66
CA LEU A 149 -1.26 -5.73 10.66
C LEU A 149 -2.14 -4.74 11.41
N GLY A 150 -3.43 -4.93 11.28
CA GLY A 150 -4.45 -4.10 11.93
C GLY A 150 -5.78 -4.83 12.03
N ALA A 151 -6.84 -4.07 12.29
CA ALA A 151 -8.21 -4.55 12.39
C ALA A 151 -9.13 -3.72 11.49
N GLN A 152 -9.87 -2.74 12.02
CA GLN A 152 -10.61 -1.80 11.18
C GLN A 152 -9.68 -0.71 10.64
N ASP A 153 -9.77 -0.42 9.33
CA ASP A 153 -9.03 0.68 8.68
C ASP A 153 -7.49 0.49 8.71
N THR A 154 -6.97 -0.68 8.38
CA THR A 154 -5.54 -1.00 8.50
C THR A 154 -4.65 -0.18 7.57
N LEU A 155 -5.00 -0.06 6.28
CA LEU A 155 -4.23 0.69 5.27
C LEU A 155 -5.04 1.85 4.72
N PHE A 156 -4.59 3.07 4.97
CA PHE A 156 -5.07 4.29 4.31
C PHE A 156 -4.18 4.63 3.11
N ALA A 157 -4.63 4.28 1.92
CA ALA A 157 -4.01 4.60 0.63
C ALA A 157 -4.79 5.75 -0.02
N ASN A 158 -4.27 6.98 0.04
CA ASN A 158 -5.07 8.16 -0.34
C ASN A 158 -4.31 9.14 -1.20
N LYS A 159 -5.05 10.03 -1.82
CA LYS A 159 -4.50 11.18 -2.55
C LYS A 159 -3.77 12.14 -1.61
N GLY A 160 -2.83 12.86 -2.17
CA GLY A 160 -2.00 13.82 -1.48
C GLY A 160 -2.72 15.14 -1.14
N PRO A 161 -1.98 16.10 -0.58
CA PRO A 161 -2.51 17.42 -0.24
C PRO A 161 -3.23 18.09 -1.41
N ASN A 162 -4.26 18.88 -1.09
CA ASN A 162 -5.09 19.61 -2.07
C ASN A 162 -5.73 18.73 -3.15
N GLY A 163 -5.93 17.44 -2.85
CA GLY A 163 -6.55 16.51 -3.77
C GLY A 163 -5.64 16.03 -4.91
N ARG A 164 -4.32 16.27 -4.84
CA ARG A 164 -3.35 15.77 -5.81
C ARG A 164 -3.40 14.24 -5.86
N MET A 165 -3.56 13.67 -7.05
CA MET A 165 -3.54 12.23 -7.22
C MET A 165 -2.20 11.66 -6.78
N ALA A 166 -2.23 10.57 -6.02
CA ALA A 166 -1.08 9.85 -5.53
C ALA A 166 -1.06 8.45 -6.12
N ARG A 167 0.03 8.09 -6.80
CA ARG A 167 0.29 6.76 -7.36
C ARG A 167 1.04 5.94 -6.34
N GLN A 168 0.52 4.75 -6.05
CA GLN A 168 1.08 3.88 -5.03
C GLN A 168 1.15 2.45 -5.55
N TYR A 169 2.27 1.79 -5.33
CA TYR A 169 2.51 0.42 -5.76
C TYR A 169 2.86 -0.48 -4.58
N PHE A 170 2.13 -1.57 -4.45
CA PHE A 170 2.32 -2.60 -3.43
C PHE A 170 2.66 -3.92 -4.10
N ALA A 171 3.72 -4.59 -3.66
CA ALA A 171 4.08 -5.90 -4.18
C ALA A 171 4.47 -6.89 -3.07
N ASP A 172 4.00 -8.12 -3.21
CA ASP A 172 4.32 -9.22 -2.31
C ASP A 172 4.04 -8.87 -0.82
N CYS A 173 3.02 -8.04 -0.56
CA CYS A 173 2.63 -7.59 0.77
C CYS A 173 1.58 -8.54 1.37
N TYR A 174 1.58 -8.61 2.70
CA TYR A 174 0.52 -9.22 3.49
C TYR A 174 -0.26 -8.11 4.22
N ILE A 175 -1.56 -8.02 3.97
CA ILE A 175 -2.41 -6.96 4.54
C ILE A 175 -3.60 -7.62 5.24
N GLN A 176 -3.72 -7.44 6.56
CA GLN A 176 -4.83 -8.02 7.32
C GLN A 176 -5.72 -6.96 7.96
N GLY A 177 -6.97 -7.32 8.13
CA GLY A 177 -7.96 -6.55 8.86
C GLY A 177 -9.36 -7.13 8.76
N HIS A 178 -10.35 -6.41 9.26
CA HIS A 178 -11.75 -6.87 9.15
C HIS A 178 -12.62 -5.87 8.39
N VAL A 179 -12.97 -4.71 8.92
CA VAL A 179 -13.86 -3.75 8.24
C VAL A 179 -13.05 -2.69 7.54
N ASP A 180 -13.28 -2.52 6.22
CA ASP A 180 -12.70 -1.45 5.41
C ASP A 180 -11.17 -1.37 5.49
N PHE A 181 -10.51 -2.52 5.59
CA PHE A 181 -9.11 -2.53 5.99
C PHE A 181 -8.13 -2.02 4.92
N ILE A 182 -8.58 -1.80 3.68
CA ILE A 182 -7.87 -1.03 2.66
C ILE A 182 -8.80 0.09 2.18
N PHE A 183 -8.51 1.33 2.56
CA PHE A 183 -9.42 2.45 2.31
C PHE A 183 -8.70 3.72 1.85
N GLY A 184 -9.45 4.67 1.27
CA GLY A 184 -8.93 5.95 0.77
C GLY A 184 -9.16 6.14 -0.73
N ASN A 185 -8.42 7.08 -1.33
CA ASN A 185 -8.67 7.57 -2.69
C ASN A 185 -7.37 7.75 -3.51
N ALA A 186 -6.41 6.82 -3.36
CA ALA A 186 -5.21 6.80 -4.19
C ALA A 186 -5.47 6.12 -5.54
N LYS A 187 -4.54 6.29 -6.46
CA LYS A 187 -4.34 5.45 -7.63
C LYS A 187 -3.36 4.35 -7.25
N ALA A 188 -3.88 3.24 -6.65
CA ALA A 188 -3.07 2.21 -6.02
C ALA A 188 -3.14 0.88 -6.76
N TYR A 189 -1.97 0.27 -7.00
CA TYR A 189 -1.82 -1.03 -7.66
C TYR A 189 -1.18 -2.03 -6.71
N PHE A 190 -1.86 -3.14 -6.49
CA PHE A 190 -1.44 -4.22 -5.62
C PHE A 190 -1.11 -5.44 -6.47
N HIS A 191 0.13 -5.92 -6.44
CA HIS A 191 0.57 -7.07 -7.20
C HIS A 191 1.07 -8.19 -6.29
N GLY A 192 0.54 -9.40 -6.47
CA GLY A 192 0.97 -10.58 -5.72
C GLY A 192 0.77 -10.47 -4.21
N CYS A 193 -0.11 -9.58 -3.75
CA CYS A 193 -0.37 -9.39 -2.33
C CYS A 193 -1.35 -10.43 -1.77
N GLU A 194 -1.19 -10.79 -0.51
CA GLU A 194 -2.20 -11.51 0.26
C GLU A 194 -3.03 -10.53 1.09
N LEU A 195 -4.34 -10.57 0.91
CA LEU A 195 -5.31 -9.82 1.69
C LEU A 195 -6.03 -10.78 2.62
N HIS A 196 -5.88 -10.61 3.93
CA HIS A 196 -6.38 -11.54 4.93
C HIS A 196 -7.47 -10.94 5.81
N GLY A 197 -8.67 -11.50 5.73
CA GLY A 197 -9.79 -11.13 6.59
C GLY A 197 -9.68 -11.78 7.96
N ILE A 198 -9.42 -11.02 9.03
CA ILE A 198 -9.40 -11.57 10.39
C ILE A 198 -10.81 -11.75 10.96
N ALA A 199 -10.94 -12.59 11.97
CA ALA A 199 -12.21 -12.93 12.60
C ALA A 199 -13.00 -11.70 13.07
N ASN A 200 -14.16 -11.51 12.47
CA ASN A 200 -15.15 -10.48 12.81
C ASN A 200 -16.50 -10.87 12.20
N GLN A 201 -17.62 -10.35 12.73
CA GLN A 201 -18.95 -10.60 12.15
C GLN A 201 -19.08 -10.12 10.70
N SER A 202 -18.35 -9.07 10.34
CA SER A 202 -18.32 -8.49 9.00
C SER A 202 -16.87 -8.24 8.59
N VAL A 203 -16.48 -8.74 7.43
CA VAL A 203 -15.19 -8.46 6.81
C VAL A 203 -15.44 -7.75 5.48
N VAL A 204 -14.76 -6.61 5.28
CA VAL A 204 -14.83 -5.82 4.05
C VAL A 204 -13.40 -5.48 3.65
N TYR A 205 -12.93 -6.04 2.53
CA TYR A 205 -11.55 -5.84 2.09
C TYR A 205 -11.26 -4.39 1.71
N THR A 206 -12.18 -3.75 0.98
CA THR A 206 -11.93 -2.42 0.43
C THR A 206 -13.04 -1.42 0.72
N ALA A 207 -12.66 -0.17 1.00
CA ALA A 207 -13.54 0.99 1.08
C ALA A 207 -12.91 2.16 0.28
N GLN A 208 -12.93 2.03 -1.04
CA GLN A 208 -12.39 3.06 -1.93
C GLN A 208 -13.31 4.28 -1.97
N SER A 209 -12.73 5.50 -2.05
CA SER A 209 -13.49 6.74 -1.85
C SER A 209 -13.36 7.74 -2.99
N ARG A 210 -13.31 7.29 -4.24
CA ARG A 210 -13.45 8.16 -5.41
C ARG A 210 -14.79 8.87 -5.35
N ALA A 211 -14.76 10.20 -5.34
CA ALA A 211 -15.92 11.04 -5.10
C ALA A 211 -16.55 11.59 -6.38
N SER A 212 -15.79 11.66 -7.48
CA SER A 212 -16.22 12.17 -8.77
C SER A 212 -15.80 11.23 -9.90
N GLN A 213 -16.56 11.21 -10.97
CA GLN A 213 -16.24 10.48 -12.19
C GLN A 213 -14.96 10.99 -12.87
N ASP A 214 -14.60 12.25 -12.65
CA ASP A 214 -13.40 12.89 -13.21
C ASP A 214 -12.11 12.59 -12.44
N GLU A 215 -12.19 11.99 -11.24
CA GLU A 215 -10.99 11.59 -10.49
C GLU A 215 -10.36 10.35 -11.14
N ASP A 216 -9.03 10.35 -11.30
CA ASP A 216 -8.26 9.22 -11.82
C ASP A 216 -7.71 8.34 -10.69
N SER A 217 -8.59 7.89 -9.80
CA SER A 217 -8.25 7.01 -8.70
C SER A 217 -8.95 5.67 -8.80
N ALA A 218 -8.26 4.63 -8.38
CA ALA A 218 -8.80 3.27 -8.28
C ALA A 218 -7.87 2.39 -7.45
N TYR A 219 -8.38 1.26 -6.97
CA TYR A 219 -7.58 0.16 -6.45
C TYR A 219 -7.61 -1.00 -7.43
N VAL A 220 -6.43 -1.45 -7.88
CA VAL A 220 -6.28 -2.62 -8.74
C VAL A 220 -5.51 -3.70 -7.98
N PHE A 221 -6.11 -4.89 -7.86
CA PHE A 221 -5.51 -6.07 -7.25
C PHE A 221 -5.21 -7.09 -8.33
N ASP A 222 -3.93 -7.24 -8.65
CA ASP A 222 -3.45 -8.10 -9.73
C ASP A 222 -2.69 -9.31 -9.17
N HIS A 223 -3.09 -10.52 -9.54
CA HIS A 223 -2.53 -11.79 -9.05
C HIS A 223 -2.47 -11.88 -7.51
N CYS A 224 -3.42 -11.25 -6.83
CA CYS A 224 -3.54 -11.28 -5.37
C CYS A 224 -4.23 -12.55 -4.88
N ILE A 225 -4.11 -12.81 -3.58
CA ILE A 225 -4.80 -13.91 -2.89
C ILE A 225 -5.67 -13.31 -1.79
N LEU A 226 -6.95 -13.69 -1.75
CA LEU A 226 -7.86 -13.34 -0.66
C LEU A 226 -8.02 -14.53 0.26
N THR A 227 -7.65 -14.37 1.52
CA THR A 227 -7.78 -15.37 2.57
C THR A 227 -8.57 -14.82 3.75
N ALA A 228 -9.06 -15.69 4.63
CA ALA A 228 -9.73 -15.25 5.85
C ALA A 228 -9.60 -16.29 6.96
N ASP A 229 -9.71 -15.81 8.20
CA ASP A 229 -9.86 -16.69 9.36
C ASP A 229 -11.12 -17.56 9.22
N PRO A 230 -11.11 -18.81 9.71
CA PRO A 230 -12.29 -19.66 9.70
C PRO A 230 -13.51 -19.09 10.45
N ALA A 231 -13.27 -18.22 11.44
CA ALA A 231 -14.30 -17.54 12.23
C ALA A 231 -14.72 -16.18 11.63
N ALA A 232 -14.22 -15.81 10.46
CA ALA A 232 -14.69 -14.63 9.77
C ALA A 232 -16.14 -14.80 9.33
N GLY A 233 -16.99 -13.84 9.62
CA GLY A 233 -18.40 -13.85 9.27
C GLY A 233 -18.63 -13.53 7.80
N ALA A 234 -19.57 -12.66 7.49
CA ALA A 234 -19.87 -12.32 6.10
C ALA A 234 -18.76 -11.47 5.48
N ILE A 235 -18.14 -11.97 4.40
CA ILE A 235 -16.97 -11.37 3.72
C ILE A 235 -17.40 -10.71 2.42
N ALA A 236 -17.09 -9.43 2.23
CA ALA A 236 -17.30 -8.69 1.00
C ALA A 236 -15.96 -8.21 0.39
N LEU A 237 -15.88 -8.15 -0.94
CA LEU A 237 -14.75 -7.58 -1.69
C LEU A 237 -14.58 -6.10 -1.40
N GLY A 238 -15.69 -5.39 -1.18
CA GLY A 238 -15.67 -3.98 -0.85
C GLY A 238 -17.07 -3.37 -0.74
N ARG A 239 -17.05 -2.10 -0.33
CA ARG A 239 -18.21 -1.20 -0.33
C ARG A 239 -17.79 0.21 -0.71
N PRO A 240 -18.63 1.00 -1.42
CA PRO A 240 -18.26 2.32 -1.92
C PRO A 240 -18.33 3.36 -0.81
N TRP A 241 -17.19 3.78 -0.26
CA TRP A 241 -17.17 4.88 0.71
C TRP A 241 -17.60 6.22 0.08
N ARG A 242 -17.42 6.36 -1.25
CA ARG A 242 -18.00 7.44 -2.05
C ARG A 242 -18.57 6.87 -3.35
N SER A 243 -19.45 7.62 -3.97
CA SER A 243 -20.33 7.16 -5.06
C SER A 243 -19.63 6.60 -6.29
N TYR A 244 -18.40 7.04 -6.58
CA TYR A 244 -17.65 6.59 -7.76
C TYR A 244 -16.48 5.66 -7.40
N ALA A 245 -16.54 5.04 -6.20
CA ALA A 245 -15.52 4.07 -5.78
C ALA A 245 -15.18 3.10 -6.91
N THR A 246 -13.88 2.89 -7.14
CA THR A 246 -13.41 2.05 -8.24
C THR A 246 -12.43 1.00 -7.69
N VAL A 247 -12.78 -0.28 -7.85
CA VAL A 247 -11.96 -1.42 -7.41
C VAL A 247 -12.01 -2.51 -8.48
N VAL A 248 -10.84 -3.02 -8.85
CA VAL A 248 -10.70 -4.06 -9.88
C VAL A 248 -9.83 -5.20 -9.36
N PHE A 249 -10.32 -6.43 -9.43
CA PHE A 249 -9.56 -7.65 -9.17
C PHE A 249 -9.22 -8.35 -10.48
N LEU A 250 -7.92 -8.56 -10.72
CA LEU A 250 -7.39 -9.22 -11.91
C LEU A 250 -6.71 -10.54 -11.50
N SER A 251 -7.10 -11.64 -12.08
CA SER A 251 -6.50 -12.96 -11.86
C SER A 251 -6.28 -13.30 -10.37
N THR A 252 -7.21 -12.85 -9.54
CA THR A 252 -7.12 -12.97 -8.08
C THR A 252 -7.65 -14.32 -7.62
N LYS A 253 -6.92 -15.00 -6.74
CA LYS A 253 -7.37 -16.23 -6.09
C LYS A 253 -8.14 -15.89 -4.81
N MET A 254 -9.42 -16.23 -4.77
CA MET A 254 -10.33 -15.95 -3.65
C MET A 254 -10.56 -17.22 -2.83
N ASP A 255 -9.63 -17.54 -1.92
CA ASP A 255 -9.77 -18.70 -1.01
C ASP A 255 -10.68 -18.37 0.19
N ALA A 256 -10.93 -17.09 0.47
CA ALA A 256 -11.95 -16.65 1.43
C ALA A 256 -13.37 -16.89 0.88
N PRO A 257 -14.35 -17.29 1.71
CA PRO A 257 -15.74 -17.48 1.29
C PRO A 257 -16.48 -16.15 1.15
N VAL A 258 -16.17 -15.42 0.09
CA VAL A 258 -16.81 -14.14 -0.24
C VAL A 258 -18.31 -14.35 -0.48
N ILE A 259 -19.15 -13.45 0.05
CA ILE A 259 -20.60 -13.49 -0.17
C ILE A 259 -20.92 -13.51 -1.67
N ALA A 260 -22.02 -14.12 -2.05
CA ALA A 260 -22.38 -14.33 -3.45
C ALA A 260 -22.44 -13.02 -4.27
N SER A 261 -23.02 -11.96 -3.70
CA SER A 261 -23.05 -10.62 -4.33
C SER A 261 -21.65 -9.99 -4.51
N GLY A 262 -20.66 -10.42 -3.74
CA GLY A 262 -19.29 -9.91 -3.76
C GLY A 262 -19.13 -8.54 -3.11
N TRP A 263 -20.05 -7.64 -3.32
CA TRP A 263 -20.02 -6.23 -2.93
C TRP A 263 -21.20 -5.87 -2.05
N ARG A 264 -21.09 -4.78 -1.30
CA ARG A 264 -22.15 -4.26 -0.43
C ARG A 264 -22.31 -2.77 -0.63
N GLU A 265 -23.51 -2.27 -0.33
CA GLU A 265 -23.72 -0.83 -0.18
C GLU A 265 -23.01 -0.30 1.06
N TRP A 266 -22.63 0.97 1.02
CA TRP A 266 -22.10 1.68 2.17
C TRP A 266 -23.17 1.80 3.29
N ASP A 267 -24.34 2.30 2.92
CA ASP A 267 -25.52 2.32 3.77
C ASP A 267 -26.61 1.43 3.17
N PRO A 268 -26.97 0.31 3.80
CA PRO A 268 -28.01 -0.60 3.28
C PRO A 268 -29.39 0.06 3.06
N ARG A 269 -29.62 1.22 3.67
CA ARG A 269 -30.87 1.98 3.48
C ARG A 269 -30.85 2.86 2.23
N ASN A 270 -29.68 3.04 1.62
CA ASN A 270 -29.49 3.82 0.40
C ASN A 270 -28.67 3.03 -0.61
N SER A 271 -29.34 2.36 -1.53
CA SER A 271 -28.75 1.45 -2.50
C SER A 271 -28.32 2.13 -3.81
N GLU A 272 -27.92 3.40 -3.76
CA GLU A 272 -27.55 4.14 -4.96
C GLU A 272 -26.04 4.11 -5.28
N SER A 273 -25.21 3.89 -4.26
CA SER A 273 -23.75 4.00 -4.44
C SER A 273 -23.16 2.89 -5.29
N LEU A 274 -23.71 1.68 -5.26
CA LEU A 274 -23.30 0.58 -6.14
C LEU A 274 -23.60 0.85 -7.61
N LYS A 275 -24.63 1.65 -7.92
CA LYS A 275 -24.99 1.98 -9.30
C LYS A 275 -23.97 2.88 -9.99
N THR A 276 -23.23 3.67 -9.22
CA THR A 276 -22.23 4.62 -9.73
C THR A 276 -20.79 4.17 -9.47
N ALA A 277 -20.59 3.23 -8.54
CA ALA A 277 -19.30 2.61 -8.31
C ALA A 277 -18.87 1.74 -9.51
N TYR A 278 -17.58 1.68 -9.79
CA TYR A 278 -17.03 0.77 -10.77
C TYR A 278 -16.31 -0.37 -10.09
N TYR A 279 -16.99 -1.49 -9.94
CA TYR A 279 -16.48 -2.72 -9.35
C TYR A 279 -16.33 -3.79 -10.41
N ALA A 280 -15.14 -4.36 -10.56
CA ALA A 280 -14.86 -5.28 -11.65
C ALA A 280 -13.98 -6.45 -11.23
N GLU A 281 -14.16 -7.57 -11.90
CA GLU A 281 -13.36 -8.78 -11.76
C GLU A 281 -12.97 -9.32 -13.14
N PHE A 282 -11.77 -9.87 -13.25
CA PHE A 282 -11.32 -10.63 -14.41
C PHE A 282 -10.59 -11.89 -13.95
N ASN A 283 -11.06 -13.04 -14.46
CA ASN A 283 -10.41 -14.34 -14.25
C ASN A 283 -10.15 -14.67 -12.78
N SER A 284 -11.06 -14.25 -11.88
CA SER A 284 -11.02 -14.62 -10.46
C SER A 284 -11.26 -16.11 -10.28
N THR A 285 -10.56 -16.76 -9.34
CA THR A 285 -10.64 -18.20 -9.04
C THR A 285 -10.83 -18.45 -7.55
N GLY A 286 -11.09 -19.69 -7.15
CA GLY A 286 -11.27 -20.08 -5.74
C GLY A 286 -12.74 -20.08 -5.29
N ILE A 287 -12.98 -20.46 -4.04
CA ILE A 287 -14.34 -20.66 -3.50
C ILE A 287 -15.14 -19.36 -3.39
N GLY A 288 -14.46 -18.22 -3.25
CA GLY A 288 -15.07 -16.89 -3.20
C GLY A 288 -15.38 -16.29 -4.57
N ALA A 289 -14.91 -16.89 -5.67
CA ALA A 289 -15.17 -16.42 -7.02
C ALA A 289 -16.52 -16.97 -7.53
N ASN A 290 -17.52 -16.09 -7.60
CA ASN A 290 -18.84 -16.45 -8.10
C ASN A 290 -19.39 -15.39 -9.07
N PRO A 291 -18.85 -15.32 -10.32
CA PRO A 291 -19.17 -14.25 -11.25
C PRO A 291 -20.65 -14.16 -11.62
N LYS A 292 -21.41 -15.29 -11.56
CA LYS A 292 -22.83 -15.32 -11.92
C LYS A 292 -23.77 -14.77 -10.85
N ALA A 293 -23.30 -14.68 -9.60
CA ALA A 293 -24.12 -14.22 -8.48
C ALA A 293 -23.65 -12.88 -7.92
N ARG A 294 -22.70 -12.21 -8.59
CA ARG A 294 -22.22 -10.89 -8.21
C ARG A 294 -23.33 -9.84 -8.32
N GLU A 295 -23.16 -8.76 -7.60
CA GLU A 295 -24.00 -7.58 -7.66
C GLU A 295 -24.23 -7.16 -9.14
N PRO A 296 -25.48 -6.90 -9.56
CA PRO A 296 -25.80 -6.63 -10.99
C PRO A 296 -25.06 -5.42 -11.59
N TYR A 297 -24.61 -4.47 -10.76
CA TYR A 297 -23.86 -3.30 -11.19
C TYR A 297 -22.34 -3.53 -11.26
N SER A 298 -21.86 -4.71 -10.84
CA SER A 298 -20.44 -5.08 -10.98
C SER A 298 -20.16 -5.68 -12.38
N HIS A 299 -18.90 -5.60 -12.80
CA HIS A 299 -18.49 -5.97 -14.14
C HIS A 299 -17.62 -7.24 -14.10
N GLN A 300 -17.92 -8.16 -15.01
CA GLN A 300 -17.01 -9.26 -15.36
C GLN A 300 -16.31 -8.88 -16.66
N LEU A 301 -15.03 -8.52 -16.55
CA LEU A 301 -14.27 -7.95 -17.66
C LEU A 301 -13.92 -9.02 -18.71
N THR A 302 -13.93 -8.61 -19.96
CA THR A 302 -13.27 -9.33 -21.04
C THR A 302 -11.75 -9.16 -20.96
N GLN A 303 -10.98 -10.00 -21.66
CA GLN A 303 -9.52 -9.87 -21.74
C GLN A 303 -9.06 -8.49 -22.27
N MET A 304 -9.83 -7.91 -23.20
CA MET A 304 -9.52 -6.60 -23.77
C MET A 304 -9.71 -5.48 -22.74
N GLU A 305 -10.80 -5.52 -21.97
CA GLU A 305 -11.06 -4.56 -20.91
C GLU A 305 -10.06 -4.71 -19.76
N ALA A 306 -9.72 -5.94 -19.37
CA ALA A 306 -8.72 -6.22 -18.32
C ALA A 306 -7.33 -5.65 -18.67
N LYS A 307 -6.94 -5.62 -19.95
CA LYS A 307 -5.67 -5.01 -20.40
C LYS A 307 -5.58 -3.51 -20.07
N GLN A 308 -6.70 -2.81 -19.98
CA GLN A 308 -6.73 -1.38 -19.62
C GLN A 308 -6.38 -1.15 -18.15
N TRP A 309 -6.47 -2.19 -17.32
CA TRP A 309 -6.11 -2.20 -15.91
C TRP A 309 -4.73 -2.84 -15.63
N SER A 310 -3.99 -3.25 -16.67
CA SER A 310 -2.62 -3.70 -16.51
C SER A 310 -1.71 -2.59 -15.93
N LEU A 311 -0.63 -2.95 -15.25
CA LEU A 311 0.26 -1.99 -14.59
C LEU A 311 0.66 -0.81 -15.49
N ASN A 312 1.09 -1.10 -16.73
CA ASN A 312 1.52 -0.07 -17.68
C ASN A 312 0.38 0.80 -18.21
N ALA A 313 -0.83 0.27 -18.32
CA ALA A 313 -2.02 1.04 -18.72
C ALA A 313 -2.56 1.85 -17.54
N PHE A 314 -2.49 1.29 -16.33
CA PHE A 314 -2.93 1.95 -15.11
C PHE A 314 -2.02 3.11 -14.71
N PHE A 315 -0.71 2.98 -14.87
CA PHE A 315 0.26 4.07 -14.68
C PHE A 315 0.84 4.50 -16.03
N PRO A 316 0.12 5.28 -16.85
CA PRO A 316 0.59 5.66 -18.18
C PRO A 316 1.83 6.56 -18.07
N GLY A 317 2.76 6.39 -19.02
CA GLY A 317 4.00 7.14 -19.10
C GLY A 317 5.18 6.47 -18.40
N ASP A 318 5.87 7.20 -17.52
CA ASP A 318 7.06 6.68 -16.83
C ASP A 318 6.69 5.76 -15.66
N THR A 319 6.99 4.46 -15.80
CA THR A 319 6.86 3.44 -14.75
C THR A 319 8.20 3.01 -14.15
N ASN A 320 9.30 3.72 -14.42
CA ASN A 320 10.63 3.35 -13.91
C ASN A 320 10.74 3.40 -12.39
N TRP A 321 9.80 4.09 -11.71
CA TRP A 321 9.72 4.11 -10.26
C TRP A 321 9.18 2.79 -9.68
N VAL A 322 8.42 2.03 -10.46
CA VAL A 322 7.94 0.70 -10.07
C VAL A 322 9.07 -0.31 -10.24
N PRO A 323 9.37 -1.13 -9.24
CA PRO A 323 10.38 -2.17 -9.36
C PRO A 323 10.08 -3.11 -10.53
N LYS A 324 11.08 -3.43 -11.34
CA LYS A 324 10.92 -4.47 -12.36
C LYS A 324 10.56 -5.76 -11.64
N GLN A 325 9.41 -6.32 -12.00
CA GLN A 325 9.01 -7.62 -11.46
C GLN A 325 10.08 -8.64 -11.80
N LEU A 326 10.68 -9.24 -10.79
CA LEU A 326 11.50 -10.42 -11.00
C LEU A 326 10.50 -11.51 -11.44
N SER A 327 10.53 -11.87 -12.73
CA SER A 327 9.80 -13.04 -13.22
C SER A 327 10.23 -14.24 -12.39
N LYS A 328 9.31 -14.75 -11.56
CA LYS A 328 9.50 -16.02 -10.85
C LYS A 328 9.44 -17.17 -11.82
#